data_af4ae759286eb497853e20ac67bee104
#
_entry.id   af4ae759286eb497853e20ac67bee104
#
_cell.length_a   1.000
_cell.length_b   1.000
_cell.length_c   1.000
_cell.angle_alpha   90.00
_cell.angle_beta   90.00
_cell.angle_gamma   90.00
#
_symmetry.space_group_name_H-M   'P 1'
#
loop_
_entity.id
_entity.type
_entity.pdbx_description
1 polymer ?
#
loop_
_entity_poly.entity_id
_entity_poly.type
_entity_poly.pdbx_seq_one_letter_code
_entity_poly.pdbx_strand_id
1 'polypeptide(L)'
;KQLKVIPPKVIFTNAEPLLDYQRKIMEQAFQCPIRETYGMAEIAAAASECECGNLHLFPDVGILENLDFKTNLPVVEGQLGEFVCTGLLNQDMPFIRYRIGDSGKVSNQKQCKCGREMPILTQIEGRTDDMVITPDGKRIGRMDPIFKADINIKESQIIQEALDFIRVKVVPTDSFNNEDVQVIIQRVHHRLGESIRVVVELVDEIPRTKAGKFKAVISNLKQEK
;
A
#
# COMPACT_ATOMS: atom_id res chain seq x y z
N LYS A 1 -21.29 -30.69 18.09
CA LYS A 1 -22.18 -30.12 17.04
C LYS A 1 -21.31 -29.34 16.09
N GLN A 2 -21.08 -29.83 14.88
CA GLN A 2 -20.48 -29.07 13.80
C GLN A 2 -21.42 -27.90 13.46
N LEU A 3 -20.94 -26.68 13.68
CA LEU A 3 -21.63 -25.48 13.20
C LEU A 3 -21.64 -25.55 11.66
N LYS A 4 -22.83 -25.61 11.08
CA LYS A 4 -23.00 -25.52 9.63
C LYS A 4 -22.79 -24.06 9.23
N VAL A 5 -21.53 -23.70 8.90
CA VAL A 5 -21.20 -22.33 8.45
C VAL A 5 -21.73 -22.18 7.04
N ILE A 6 -22.66 -21.26 6.83
CA ILE A 6 -23.08 -20.85 5.49
C ILE A 6 -21.98 -19.98 4.93
N PRO A 7 -21.32 -20.36 3.81
CA PRO A 7 -20.27 -19.53 3.25
C PRO A 7 -20.84 -18.18 2.80
N PRO A 8 -20.11 -17.06 3.04
CA PRO A 8 -20.50 -15.76 2.51
C PRO A 8 -20.47 -15.78 0.97
N LYS A 9 -21.28 -14.94 0.33
CA LYS A 9 -21.27 -14.81 -1.14
C LYS A 9 -20.03 -14.06 -1.63
N VAL A 10 -19.51 -13.16 -0.82
CA VAL A 10 -18.34 -12.31 -1.08
C VAL A 10 -17.82 -11.75 0.25
N ILE A 11 -16.52 -11.54 0.34
CA ILE A 11 -15.90 -10.82 1.45
C ILE A 11 -15.25 -9.55 0.88
N PHE A 12 -15.51 -8.42 1.52
CA PHE A 12 -14.83 -7.16 1.22
C PHE A 12 -13.73 -6.88 2.25
N THR A 13 -12.56 -6.54 1.76
CA THR A 13 -11.45 -6.04 2.58
C THR A 13 -11.33 -4.52 2.43
N ASN A 14 -10.86 -3.86 3.48
CA ASN A 14 -10.68 -2.41 3.52
C ASN A 14 -9.52 -2.04 4.43
N ALA A 15 -9.10 -0.78 4.40
CA ALA A 15 -8.08 -0.13 5.22
C ALA A 15 -6.64 -0.47 4.87
N GLU A 16 -6.32 -1.72 4.63
CA GLU A 16 -4.95 -2.16 4.27
C GLU A 16 -4.96 -2.88 2.91
N PRO A 17 -3.87 -2.77 2.12
CA PRO A 17 -3.76 -3.47 0.85
C PRO A 17 -3.83 -4.99 1.04
N LEU A 18 -4.63 -5.66 0.22
CA LEU A 18 -4.70 -7.11 0.20
C LEU A 18 -3.59 -7.69 -0.67
N LEU A 19 -2.75 -8.54 -0.10
CA LEU A 19 -1.69 -9.21 -0.85
C LEU A 19 -2.22 -10.45 -1.57
N ASP A 20 -1.64 -10.78 -2.72
CA ASP A 20 -2.09 -11.91 -3.56
C ASP A 20 -2.12 -13.24 -2.80
N TYR A 21 -1.13 -13.50 -1.93
CA TYR A 21 -1.11 -14.71 -1.13
C TYR A 21 -2.21 -14.72 -0.06
N GLN A 22 -2.51 -13.57 0.55
CA GLN A 22 -3.60 -13.42 1.53
C GLN A 22 -4.94 -13.66 0.86
N ARG A 23 -5.17 -13.04 -0.31
CA ARG A 23 -6.36 -13.26 -1.14
C ARG A 23 -6.59 -14.75 -1.39
N LYS A 24 -5.56 -15.47 -1.85
CA LYS A 24 -5.63 -16.91 -2.14
C LYS A 24 -5.99 -17.74 -0.90
N ILE A 25 -5.35 -17.44 0.24
CA ILE A 25 -5.65 -18.14 1.51
C ILE A 25 -7.10 -17.89 1.93
N MET A 26 -7.55 -16.62 1.87
CA MET A 26 -8.92 -16.27 2.25
C MET A 26 -9.96 -16.89 1.31
N GLU A 27 -9.74 -16.86 -0.01
CA GLU A 27 -10.63 -17.50 -0.99
C GLU A 27 -10.74 -19.02 -0.76
N GLN A 28 -9.62 -19.68 -0.44
CA GLN A 28 -9.60 -21.10 -0.10
C GLN A 28 -10.33 -21.40 1.22
N ALA A 29 -10.12 -20.56 2.25
CA ALA A 29 -10.71 -20.77 3.56
C ALA A 29 -12.23 -20.52 3.57
N PHE A 30 -12.68 -19.46 2.90
CA PHE A 30 -14.08 -19.03 2.93
C PHE A 30 -14.91 -19.51 1.73
N GLN A 31 -14.26 -20.09 0.71
CA GLN A 31 -14.91 -20.60 -0.51
C GLN A 31 -15.78 -19.55 -1.22
N CYS A 32 -15.33 -18.28 -1.20
CA CYS A 32 -16.02 -17.17 -1.85
C CYS A 32 -15.02 -16.15 -2.38
N PRO A 33 -15.41 -15.29 -3.35
CA PRO A 33 -14.57 -14.23 -3.84
C PRO A 33 -14.21 -13.22 -2.75
N ILE A 34 -12.96 -12.76 -2.75
CA ILE A 34 -12.50 -11.64 -1.94
C ILE A 34 -12.41 -10.42 -2.84
N ARG A 35 -12.91 -9.27 -2.39
CA ARG A 35 -12.91 -8.00 -3.11
C ARG A 35 -12.31 -6.91 -2.25
N GLU A 36 -11.51 -6.04 -2.86
CA GLU A 36 -10.96 -4.89 -2.18
C GLU A 36 -11.87 -3.66 -2.32
N THR A 37 -11.84 -2.84 -1.29
CA THR A 37 -12.36 -1.47 -1.33
C THR A 37 -11.24 -0.51 -0.95
N TYR A 38 -11.27 0.68 -1.54
CA TYR A 38 -10.39 1.78 -1.22
C TYR A 38 -11.20 2.99 -0.77
N GLY A 39 -10.71 3.67 0.24
CA GLY A 39 -11.32 4.87 0.76
C GLY A 39 -10.62 5.36 2.02
N MET A 40 -11.09 6.47 2.54
CA MET A 40 -10.59 7.09 3.75
C MET A 40 -11.76 7.59 4.61
N ALA A 41 -11.50 7.88 5.89
CA ALA A 41 -12.53 8.33 6.84
C ALA A 41 -13.19 9.65 6.42
N GLU A 42 -12.44 10.50 5.71
CA GLU A 42 -12.90 11.77 5.16
C GLU A 42 -13.89 11.61 4.00
N ILE A 43 -14.00 10.43 3.41
CA ILE A 43 -14.85 10.10 2.24
C ILE A 43 -14.62 11.09 1.09
N ALA A 44 -13.37 11.49 0.86
CA ALA A 44 -13.03 12.38 -0.24
C ALA A 44 -12.87 11.65 -1.59
N ALA A 45 -12.68 10.34 -1.56
CA ALA A 45 -12.74 9.42 -2.69
C ALA A 45 -13.06 8.01 -2.21
N ALA A 46 -13.63 7.18 -3.07
CA ALA A 46 -13.85 5.77 -2.80
C ALA A 46 -13.75 4.94 -4.08
N ALA A 47 -13.36 3.68 -3.94
CA ALA A 47 -13.35 2.72 -5.04
C ALA A 47 -13.71 1.32 -4.54
N SER A 48 -14.21 0.47 -5.42
CA SER A 48 -14.49 -0.93 -5.13
C SER A 48 -14.12 -1.83 -6.29
N GLU A 49 -13.60 -2.98 -5.95
CA GLU A 49 -13.22 -4.01 -6.92
C GLU A 49 -14.46 -4.67 -7.53
N CYS A 50 -14.50 -4.72 -8.85
CA CYS A 50 -15.56 -5.40 -9.59
C CYS A 50 -15.30 -6.90 -9.72
N GLU A 51 -16.24 -7.63 -10.32
CA GLU A 51 -16.15 -9.05 -10.61
C GLU A 51 -14.98 -9.45 -11.52
N CYS A 52 -14.43 -8.48 -12.28
CA CYS A 52 -13.26 -8.66 -13.13
C CYS A 52 -11.93 -8.33 -12.45
N GLY A 53 -11.94 -8.00 -11.15
CA GLY A 53 -10.74 -7.68 -10.39
C GLY A 53 -10.20 -6.25 -10.59
N ASN A 54 -10.99 -5.34 -11.18
CA ASN A 54 -10.60 -3.94 -11.35
C ASN A 54 -11.22 -3.06 -10.28
N LEU A 55 -10.41 -2.19 -9.66
CA LEU A 55 -10.82 -1.28 -8.60
C LEU A 55 -11.35 0.03 -9.23
N HIS A 56 -12.67 0.16 -9.34
CA HIS A 56 -13.33 1.31 -9.95
C HIS A 56 -13.53 2.44 -8.95
N LEU A 57 -13.10 3.66 -9.31
CA LEU A 57 -13.40 4.89 -8.59
C LEU A 57 -14.86 5.27 -8.75
N PHE A 58 -15.48 5.73 -7.67
CA PHE A 58 -16.84 6.25 -7.68
C PHE A 58 -16.84 7.76 -7.91
N PRO A 59 -17.21 8.24 -9.11
CA PRO A 59 -17.12 9.66 -9.46
C PRO A 59 -18.14 10.54 -8.72
N ASP A 60 -19.19 9.96 -8.17
CA ASP A 60 -20.22 10.61 -7.36
C ASP A 60 -19.82 10.77 -5.89
N VAL A 61 -18.80 10.03 -5.42
CA VAL A 61 -18.21 10.22 -4.07
C VAL A 61 -17.22 11.37 -4.06
N GLY A 62 -16.38 11.48 -5.08
CA GLY A 62 -15.37 12.51 -5.15
C GLY A 62 -14.56 12.50 -6.45
N ILE A 63 -13.87 13.59 -6.67
CA ILE A 63 -12.94 13.77 -7.79
C ILE A 63 -11.54 13.44 -7.29
N LEU A 64 -10.85 12.50 -7.93
CA LEU A 64 -9.46 12.15 -7.65
C LEU A 64 -8.56 12.68 -8.77
N GLU A 65 -7.65 13.56 -8.41
CA GLU A 65 -6.55 14.04 -9.24
C GLU A 65 -5.30 13.22 -8.90
N ASN A 66 -4.59 12.74 -9.91
CA ASN A 66 -3.30 12.06 -9.74
C ASN A 66 -2.18 12.99 -10.18
N LEU A 67 -1.43 13.53 -9.22
CA LEU A 67 -0.48 14.64 -9.43
C LEU A 67 0.97 14.18 -9.26
N ASP A 68 1.84 14.77 -10.06
CA ASP A 68 3.29 14.61 -9.89
C ASP A 68 3.76 15.19 -8.55
N PHE A 69 4.61 14.47 -7.84
CA PHE A 69 5.07 14.81 -6.49
C PHE A 69 5.86 16.12 -6.39
N LYS A 70 6.45 16.59 -7.52
CA LYS A 70 7.32 17.79 -7.54
C LYS A 70 6.62 18.97 -8.18
N THR A 71 6.00 18.74 -9.34
CA THR A 71 5.42 19.80 -10.15
C THR A 71 3.99 20.13 -9.77
N ASN A 72 3.31 19.22 -9.06
CA ASN A 72 1.87 19.30 -8.76
C ASN A 72 0.97 19.37 -10.00
N LEU A 73 1.49 18.99 -11.15
CA LEU A 73 0.71 18.86 -12.39
C LEU A 73 0.16 17.44 -12.53
N PRO A 74 -0.94 17.25 -13.26
CA PRO A 74 -1.46 15.92 -13.54
C PRO A 74 -0.40 15.04 -14.18
N VAL A 75 -0.24 13.82 -13.70
CA VAL A 75 0.64 12.83 -14.32
C VAL A 75 -0.01 12.24 -15.56
N VAL A 76 0.81 11.71 -16.46
CA VAL A 76 0.33 10.92 -17.60
C VAL A 76 -0.39 9.67 -17.08
N GLU A 77 -1.42 9.25 -17.78
CA GLU A 77 -2.21 8.06 -17.46
C GLU A 77 -1.30 6.84 -17.19
N GLY A 78 -1.58 6.13 -16.11
CA GLY A 78 -0.81 4.96 -15.69
C GLY A 78 0.53 5.26 -15.01
N GLN A 79 0.91 6.52 -14.87
CA GLN A 79 2.08 6.91 -14.07
C GLN A 79 1.73 7.04 -12.59
N LEU A 80 2.75 6.83 -11.76
CA LEU A 80 2.65 7.01 -10.31
C LEU A 80 2.55 8.49 -9.96
N GLY A 81 1.56 8.86 -9.15
CA GLY A 81 1.41 10.19 -8.61
C GLY A 81 0.79 10.19 -7.22
N GLU A 82 0.74 11.36 -6.62
CA GLU A 82 0.06 11.62 -5.36
C GLU A 82 -1.43 11.85 -5.59
N PHE A 83 -2.26 11.28 -4.75
CA PHE A 83 -3.71 11.47 -4.82
C PHE A 83 -4.15 12.73 -4.09
N VAL A 84 -4.81 13.61 -4.84
CA VAL A 84 -5.45 14.82 -4.33
C VAL A 84 -6.94 14.72 -4.61
N CYS A 85 -7.76 14.80 -3.58
CA CYS A 85 -9.18 14.49 -3.70
C CYS A 85 -10.08 15.68 -3.34
N THR A 86 -11.17 15.82 -4.08
CA THR A 86 -12.28 16.74 -3.75
C THR A 86 -13.51 15.90 -3.45
N GLY A 87 -13.92 15.88 -2.18
CA GLY A 87 -15.10 15.14 -1.72
C GLY A 87 -16.40 15.84 -2.12
N LEU A 88 -17.40 15.09 -2.56
CA LEU A 88 -18.68 15.61 -3.02
C LEU A 88 -19.83 15.33 -2.05
N LEU A 89 -19.63 14.48 -1.04
CA LEU A 89 -20.71 14.02 -0.16
C LEU A 89 -20.83 14.81 1.14
N ASN A 90 -19.71 15.27 1.71
CA ASN A 90 -19.72 15.97 2.99
C ASN A 90 -19.88 17.49 2.78
N GLN A 91 -21.08 18.00 2.98
CA GLN A 91 -21.40 19.42 2.81
C GLN A 91 -21.00 20.26 4.04
N ASP A 92 -20.96 19.67 5.23
CA ASP A 92 -20.63 20.39 6.47
C ASP A 92 -19.13 20.64 6.61
N MET A 93 -18.30 19.75 6.06
CA MET A 93 -16.84 19.89 6.02
C MET A 93 -16.32 19.47 4.63
N PRO A 94 -16.42 20.35 3.62
CA PRO A 94 -16.01 20.01 2.26
C PRO A 94 -14.48 19.92 2.15
N PHE A 95 -13.98 18.79 1.70
CA PHE A 95 -12.58 18.61 1.35
C PHE A 95 -12.39 19.00 -0.12
N ILE A 96 -11.69 20.11 -0.36
CA ILE A 96 -11.42 20.61 -1.71
C ILE A 96 -9.92 20.50 -1.98
N ARG A 97 -9.55 19.73 -3.01
CA ARG A 97 -8.16 19.43 -3.37
C ARG A 97 -7.31 19.03 -2.15
N TYR A 98 -7.88 18.14 -1.35
CA TYR A 98 -7.27 17.64 -0.13
C TYR A 98 -6.23 16.55 -0.47
N ARG A 99 -5.00 16.73 0.03
CA ARG A 99 -3.94 15.72 -0.06
C ARG A 99 -4.19 14.64 0.96
N ILE A 100 -4.69 13.51 0.52
CA ILE A 100 -5.03 12.38 1.40
C ILE A 100 -3.81 11.64 1.93
N GLY A 101 -2.63 11.91 1.33
CA GLY A 101 -1.37 11.27 1.68
C GLY A 101 -1.19 9.88 1.06
N ASP A 102 -2.01 9.47 0.14
CA ASP A 102 -1.87 8.24 -0.63
C ASP A 102 -1.34 8.53 -2.04
N SER A 103 -0.82 7.50 -2.69
CA SER A 103 -0.29 7.56 -4.03
C SER A 103 -0.60 6.28 -4.80
N GLY A 104 -0.58 6.38 -6.11
CA GLY A 104 -0.88 5.24 -6.96
C GLY A 104 -0.97 5.60 -8.43
N LYS A 105 -1.58 4.71 -9.20
CA LYS A 105 -1.78 4.86 -10.63
C LYS A 105 -3.26 4.79 -10.97
N VAL A 106 -3.69 5.67 -11.87
CA VAL A 106 -5.06 5.73 -12.36
C VAL A 106 -5.06 5.51 -13.86
N SER A 107 -6.02 4.74 -14.35
CA SER A 107 -6.34 4.63 -15.77
C SER A 107 -7.74 5.13 -16.03
N ASN A 108 -7.88 5.97 -17.06
CA ASN A 108 -9.15 6.42 -17.56
C ASN A 108 -9.74 5.46 -18.62
N GLN A 109 -9.13 4.29 -18.81
CA GLN A 109 -9.67 3.26 -19.70
C GLN A 109 -11.08 2.88 -19.27
N LYS A 110 -12.05 3.24 -20.08
CA LYS A 110 -13.49 3.01 -19.83
C LYS A 110 -13.95 1.61 -20.20
N GLN A 111 -13.05 0.68 -20.53
CA GLN A 111 -13.40 -0.65 -21.01
C GLN A 111 -13.01 -1.74 -20.01
N CYS A 112 -13.73 -1.80 -18.89
CA CYS A 112 -13.73 -3.00 -18.10
C CYS A 112 -14.77 -3.99 -18.66
N LYS A 113 -14.45 -5.29 -18.65
CA LYS A 113 -15.39 -6.36 -19.05
C LYS A 113 -16.64 -6.40 -18.18
N CYS A 114 -16.63 -5.77 -16.99
CA CYS A 114 -17.81 -5.63 -16.14
C CYS A 114 -18.84 -4.62 -16.66
N GLY A 115 -18.53 -3.87 -17.73
CA GLY A 115 -19.40 -2.86 -18.33
C GLY A 115 -19.44 -1.49 -17.62
N ARG A 116 -18.68 -1.30 -16.51
CA ARG A 116 -18.59 -0.02 -15.80
C ARG A 116 -17.62 0.92 -16.52
N GLU A 117 -18.10 2.12 -16.84
CA GLU A 117 -17.31 3.18 -17.48
C GLU A 117 -16.73 4.17 -16.43
N MET A 118 -16.20 3.65 -15.34
CA MET A 118 -15.58 4.43 -14.27
C MET A 118 -14.06 4.33 -14.33
N PRO A 119 -13.31 5.37 -13.94
CA PRO A 119 -11.86 5.30 -13.82
C PRO A 119 -11.42 4.13 -12.94
N ILE A 120 -10.26 3.57 -13.24
CA ILE A 120 -9.72 2.41 -12.53
C ILE A 120 -8.47 2.83 -11.77
N LEU A 121 -8.43 2.54 -10.47
CA LEU A 121 -7.18 2.52 -9.71
C LEU A 121 -6.43 1.24 -10.10
N THR A 122 -5.40 1.38 -10.93
CA THR A 122 -4.61 0.22 -11.39
C THR A 122 -3.57 -0.21 -10.38
N GLN A 123 -3.18 0.71 -9.50
CA GLN A 123 -2.22 0.43 -8.43
C GLN A 123 -2.42 1.43 -7.29
N ILE A 124 -2.45 0.94 -6.06
CA ILE A 124 -2.31 1.74 -4.84
C ILE A 124 -0.91 1.44 -4.32
N GLU A 125 -0.06 2.47 -4.27
CA GLU A 125 1.32 2.32 -3.77
C GLU A 125 1.38 2.49 -2.25
N GLY A 126 0.37 3.11 -1.67
CA GLY A 126 0.24 3.37 -0.24
C GLY A 126 0.56 4.81 0.13
N ARG A 127 0.87 5.01 1.42
CA ARG A 127 1.11 6.35 1.99
C ARG A 127 2.39 6.97 1.43
N THR A 128 2.33 8.26 1.12
CA THR A 128 3.50 9.01 0.62
C THR A 128 4.61 9.14 1.66
N ASP A 129 4.27 9.12 2.94
CA ASP A 129 5.23 9.14 4.06
C ASP A 129 5.80 7.75 4.40
N ASP A 130 5.26 6.69 3.83
CA ASP A 130 5.76 5.31 3.96
C ASP A 130 6.56 4.87 2.72
N MET A 131 7.04 5.81 1.92
CA MET A 131 7.85 5.55 0.74
C MET A 131 9.34 5.68 1.02
N VAL A 132 10.11 4.83 0.35
CA VAL A 132 11.58 4.94 0.24
C VAL A 132 11.92 5.66 -1.06
N ILE A 133 12.91 6.55 -1.00
CA ILE A 133 13.44 7.25 -2.17
C ILE A 133 14.76 6.60 -2.58
N THR A 134 14.84 6.09 -3.79
CA THR A 134 16.08 5.48 -4.32
C THR A 134 17.08 6.55 -4.76
N PRO A 135 18.39 6.23 -4.91
CA PRO A 135 19.41 7.19 -5.35
C PRO A 135 19.11 7.85 -6.70
N ASP A 136 18.36 7.18 -7.60
CA ASP A 136 17.91 7.74 -8.87
C ASP A 136 16.62 8.59 -8.74
N GLY A 137 16.16 8.82 -7.50
CA GLY A 137 15.03 9.70 -7.16
C GLY A 137 13.65 9.09 -7.33
N LYS A 138 13.55 7.77 -7.59
CA LYS A 138 12.25 7.09 -7.63
C LYS A 138 11.68 6.94 -6.22
N ARG A 139 10.36 7.09 -6.10
CA ARG A 139 9.61 6.84 -4.87
C ARG A 139 9.01 5.44 -4.94
N ILE A 140 9.36 4.60 -3.99
CA ILE A 140 8.92 3.20 -3.92
C ILE A 140 8.20 2.97 -2.60
N GLY A 141 6.92 2.64 -2.68
CA GLY A 141 6.09 2.21 -1.55
C GLY A 141 5.97 0.69 -1.48
N ARG A 142 4.99 0.21 -0.72
CA ARG A 142 4.65 -1.22 -0.58
C ARG A 142 5.89 -2.10 -0.34
N MET A 143 6.53 -1.89 0.81
CA MET A 143 7.71 -2.66 1.21
C MET A 143 7.37 -4.04 1.78
N ASP A 144 6.09 -4.33 1.98
CA ASP A 144 5.57 -5.60 2.45
C ASP A 144 6.04 -6.84 1.64
N PRO A 145 6.27 -6.79 0.30
CA PRO A 145 6.80 -7.94 -0.42
C PRO A 145 8.19 -8.40 0.01
N ILE A 146 8.97 -7.54 0.71
CA ILE A 146 10.25 -7.92 1.28
C ILE A 146 10.07 -8.97 2.39
N PHE A 147 8.96 -8.87 3.12
CA PHE A 147 8.66 -9.69 4.31
C PHE A 147 7.55 -10.70 4.03
N LYS A 148 7.70 -11.49 2.96
CA LYS A 148 6.73 -12.56 2.64
C LYS A 148 6.73 -13.66 3.71
N ALA A 149 5.67 -14.46 3.73
CA ALA A 149 5.35 -15.49 4.74
C ALA A 149 6.40 -16.61 4.93
N ASP A 150 7.45 -16.64 4.12
CA ASP A 150 8.53 -17.62 4.16
C ASP A 150 9.76 -17.16 4.98
N ILE A 151 9.67 -16.03 5.68
CA ILE A 151 10.74 -15.54 6.58
C ILE A 151 10.26 -15.69 8.03
N ASN A 152 11.16 -16.13 8.91
CA ASN A 152 10.86 -16.42 10.32
C ASN A 152 10.85 -15.14 11.20
N ILE A 153 9.97 -14.20 10.91
CA ILE A 153 9.84 -12.92 11.63
C ILE A 153 8.45 -12.75 12.24
N LYS A 154 8.37 -12.02 13.36
CA LYS A 154 7.11 -11.56 13.97
C LYS A 154 6.70 -10.20 13.46
N GLU A 155 7.64 -9.27 13.43
CA GLU A 155 7.44 -7.88 12.97
C GLU A 155 8.71 -7.40 12.25
N SER A 156 8.55 -6.40 11.38
CA SER A 156 9.66 -5.75 10.71
C SER A 156 9.38 -4.29 10.43
N GLN A 157 10.43 -3.47 10.41
CA GLN A 157 10.34 -2.05 10.07
C GLN A 157 11.53 -1.66 9.20
N ILE A 158 11.26 -0.95 8.13
CA ILE A 158 12.27 -0.36 7.25
C ILE A 158 12.51 1.08 7.66
N ILE A 159 13.77 1.44 7.87
CA ILE A 159 14.19 2.80 8.16
C ILE A 159 15.18 3.24 7.08
N GLN A 160 14.78 4.22 6.27
CA GLN A 160 15.69 4.88 5.36
C GLN A 160 16.46 5.97 6.10
N GLU A 161 17.75 5.76 6.31
CA GLU A 161 18.63 6.71 7.01
C GLU A 161 19.33 7.67 6.05
N ALA A 162 19.66 7.20 4.83
CA ALA A 162 20.19 7.98 3.73
C ALA A 162 19.65 7.47 2.39
N LEU A 163 19.89 8.18 1.29
CA LEU A 163 19.44 7.75 -0.05
C LEU A 163 19.95 6.35 -0.43
N ASP A 164 21.15 6.03 0.01
CA ASP A 164 21.86 4.78 -0.24
C ASP A 164 21.94 3.85 0.98
N PHE A 165 21.17 4.15 2.05
CA PHE A 165 21.27 3.36 3.29
C PHE A 165 19.89 3.06 3.89
N ILE A 166 19.63 1.76 4.03
CA ILE A 166 18.41 1.19 4.64
C ILE A 166 18.81 0.34 5.85
N ARG A 167 18.19 0.61 6.99
CA ARG A 167 18.18 -0.26 8.15
C ARG A 167 16.86 -1.01 8.21
N VAL A 168 16.92 -2.32 8.35
CA VAL A 168 15.75 -3.17 8.53
C VAL A 168 15.77 -3.69 9.98
N LYS A 169 14.83 -3.21 10.80
CA LYS A 169 14.60 -3.77 12.13
C LYS A 169 13.71 -4.99 12.04
N VAL A 170 14.08 -6.05 12.74
CA VAL A 170 13.38 -7.33 12.72
C VAL A 170 13.16 -7.83 14.14
N VAL A 171 11.91 -8.16 14.47
CA VAL A 171 11.58 -8.96 15.66
C VAL A 171 11.53 -10.42 15.22
N PRO A 172 12.53 -11.24 15.59
CA PRO A 172 12.64 -12.59 15.10
C PRO A 172 11.65 -13.55 15.78
N THR A 173 11.36 -14.68 15.12
CA THR A 173 10.87 -15.89 15.78
C THR A 173 12.02 -16.73 16.28
N ASP A 174 11.74 -17.80 17.03
CA ASP A 174 12.76 -18.73 17.52
C ASP A 174 13.47 -19.49 16.39
N SER A 175 12.86 -19.53 15.18
CA SER A 175 13.42 -20.20 13.99
C SER A 175 14.23 -19.26 13.08
N PHE A 176 14.35 -17.97 13.44
CA PHE A 176 15.08 -16.99 12.63
C PHE A 176 16.57 -17.32 12.59
N ASN A 177 17.17 -17.23 11.40
CA ASN A 177 18.57 -17.60 11.18
C ASN A 177 19.25 -16.70 10.13
N ASN A 178 20.53 -16.96 9.82
CA ASN A 178 21.30 -16.18 8.87
C ASN A 178 20.77 -16.24 7.43
N GLU A 179 20.06 -17.29 7.04
CA GLU A 179 19.46 -17.39 5.70
C GLU A 179 18.33 -16.38 5.57
N ASP A 180 17.51 -16.19 6.62
CA ASP A 180 16.46 -15.16 6.66
C ASP A 180 17.06 -13.75 6.47
N VAL A 181 18.23 -13.47 7.08
CA VAL A 181 18.93 -12.19 6.91
C VAL A 181 19.33 -11.98 5.45
N GLN A 182 19.91 -13.01 4.80
CA GLN A 182 20.32 -12.91 3.40
C GLN A 182 19.12 -12.71 2.46
N VAL A 183 18.03 -13.41 2.72
CA VAL A 183 16.77 -13.26 1.95
C VAL A 183 16.22 -11.84 2.08
N ILE A 184 16.22 -11.26 3.28
CA ILE A 184 15.78 -9.86 3.48
C ILE A 184 16.65 -8.90 2.66
N ILE A 185 17.99 -9.02 2.76
CA ILE A 185 18.93 -8.16 2.03
C ILE A 185 18.70 -8.29 0.51
N GLN A 186 18.62 -9.50 0.00
CA GLN A 186 18.39 -9.76 -1.42
C GLN A 186 17.07 -9.16 -1.90
N ARG A 187 16.00 -9.27 -1.12
CA ARG A 187 14.68 -8.69 -1.48
C ARG A 187 14.69 -7.17 -1.44
N VAL A 188 15.42 -6.57 -0.49
CA VAL A 188 15.62 -5.11 -0.47
C VAL A 188 16.35 -4.66 -1.73
N HIS A 189 17.46 -5.33 -2.09
CA HIS A 189 18.22 -5.03 -3.30
C HIS A 189 17.38 -5.20 -4.58
N HIS A 190 16.64 -6.31 -4.68
CA HIS A 190 15.74 -6.53 -5.83
C HIS A 190 14.69 -5.43 -5.99
N ARG A 191 14.19 -4.85 -4.87
CA ARG A 191 13.15 -3.83 -4.91
C ARG A 191 13.69 -2.41 -5.05
N LEU A 192 14.81 -2.10 -4.42
CA LEU A 192 15.33 -0.75 -4.29
C LEU A 192 16.62 -0.51 -5.09
N GLY A 193 17.31 -1.56 -5.53
CA GLY A 193 18.57 -1.52 -6.27
C GLY A 193 19.78 -2.00 -5.46
N GLU A 194 20.74 -2.57 -6.17
CA GLU A 194 21.97 -3.17 -5.60
C GLU A 194 22.93 -2.15 -4.96
N SER A 195 22.81 -0.86 -5.32
CA SER A 195 23.67 0.21 -4.80
C SER A 195 23.32 0.62 -3.36
N ILE A 196 22.21 0.12 -2.82
CA ILE A 196 21.75 0.46 -1.47
C ILE A 196 22.41 -0.42 -0.44
N ARG A 197 23.07 0.20 0.54
CA ARG A 197 23.59 -0.49 1.71
C ARG A 197 22.45 -0.90 2.64
N VAL A 198 22.39 -2.17 3.00
CA VAL A 198 21.35 -2.73 3.87
C VAL A 198 21.97 -3.28 5.15
N VAL A 199 21.40 -2.94 6.29
CA VAL A 199 21.74 -3.51 7.60
C VAL A 199 20.48 -4.08 8.21
N VAL A 200 20.50 -5.35 8.60
CA VAL A 200 19.44 -6.00 9.37
C VAL A 200 19.82 -5.95 10.85
N GLU A 201 18.94 -5.35 11.66
CA GLU A 201 19.10 -5.20 13.11
C GLU A 201 18.02 -6.00 13.81
N LEU A 202 18.43 -6.93 14.66
CA LEU A 202 17.49 -7.69 15.49
C LEU A 202 17.12 -6.88 16.73
N VAL A 203 15.82 -6.80 17.00
CA VAL A 203 15.26 -6.06 18.14
C VAL A 203 14.21 -6.90 18.84
N ASP A 204 13.97 -6.63 20.13
CA ASP A 204 12.96 -7.35 20.90
C ASP A 204 11.55 -6.88 20.54
N GLU A 205 11.39 -5.58 20.22
CA GLU A 205 10.13 -4.96 19.83
C GLU A 205 10.34 -3.77 18.87
N ILE A 206 9.29 -3.42 18.12
CA ILE A 206 9.25 -2.21 17.29
C ILE A 206 8.30 -1.21 17.96
N PRO A 207 8.79 -0.02 18.36
CA PRO A 207 8.00 0.99 19.03
C PRO A 207 6.80 1.45 18.19
N ARG A 208 5.66 1.64 18.83
CA ARG A 208 4.48 2.24 18.22
C ARG A 208 4.55 3.78 18.29
N THR A 209 3.85 4.46 17.40
CA THR A 209 3.69 5.91 17.47
C THR A 209 2.96 6.31 18.75
N LYS A 210 3.01 7.61 19.13
CA LYS A 210 2.23 8.14 20.26
C LYS A 210 0.73 7.82 20.19
N ALA A 211 0.20 7.63 18.99
CA ALA A 211 -1.20 7.23 18.74
C ALA A 211 -1.39 5.71 18.69
N GLY A 212 -0.40 4.90 19.07
CA GLY A 212 -0.45 3.44 19.08
C GLY A 212 -0.31 2.77 17.69
N LYS A 213 -0.09 3.53 16.62
CA LYS A 213 0.02 2.99 15.27
C LYS A 213 1.40 2.39 15.01
N PHE A 214 1.43 1.28 14.30
CA PHE A 214 2.64 0.70 13.72
C PHE A 214 3.04 1.47 12.47
N LYS A 215 4.33 1.77 12.32
CA LYS A 215 4.91 2.30 11.08
C LYS A 215 5.84 1.27 10.47
N ALA A 216 5.44 0.68 9.37
CA ALA A 216 6.25 -0.33 8.66
C ALA A 216 7.47 0.29 7.95
N VAL A 217 7.35 1.54 7.51
CA VAL A 217 8.40 2.28 6.83
C VAL A 217 8.57 3.66 7.46
N ILE A 218 9.82 4.06 7.65
CA ILE A 218 10.18 5.41 8.10
C ILE A 218 11.29 5.92 7.18
N SER A 219 11.10 7.09 6.56
CA SER A 219 12.18 7.78 5.87
C SER A 219 12.63 8.98 6.70
N ASN A 220 13.91 8.98 7.07
CA ASN A 220 14.56 10.09 7.79
C ASN A 220 15.12 11.13 6.82
N LEU A 221 14.92 10.97 5.52
CA LEU A 221 15.32 11.97 4.54
C LEU A 221 14.49 13.23 4.74
N LYS A 222 15.17 14.38 4.83
CA LYS A 222 14.46 15.66 4.82
C LYS A 222 13.75 15.80 3.48
N GLN A 223 12.43 15.79 3.49
CA GLN A 223 11.67 16.18 2.32
C GLN A 223 11.94 17.68 2.11
N GLU A 224 12.63 18.01 1.03
CA GLU A 224 12.63 19.39 0.53
C GLU A 224 11.19 19.72 0.16
N LYS A 225 10.64 20.71 0.89
CA LYS A 225 9.27 21.20 0.68
C LYS A 225 9.18 22.03 -0.59
#